data_be885a2eb837561bad046b6be47010f7
#
_entry.id   be885a2eb837561bad046b6be47010f7
#
_cell.length_a   1.000
_cell.length_b   1.000
_cell.length_c   1.000
_cell.angle_alpha   90.00
_cell.angle_beta   90.00
_cell.angle_gamma   90.00
#
_symmetry.space_group_name_H-M   'P 1'
#
loop_
_entity.id
_entity.type
_entity.pdbx_description
1 polymer ?
#
loop_
_entity_poly.entity_id
_entity_poly.type
_entity_poly.pdbx_seq_one_letter_code
_entity_poly.pdbx_strand_id
1 'polypeptide(L)'
;MVPSTTRARMSANGFQHFVPMGIDVFFDNVGGTVLNEVLARINLKARTVLCGAIAIYNDAVPPPGPANYFNPVVKRGRMEGFIVLDYASRFPEAIETLNRWRQEGRLVQKEDVAVGLENAPRTLMRLFTGENFGKQLLKIADPPMP
;
A
#
# COMPACT_ATOMS: atom_id res chain seq x y z
N MET A 1 16.84 -13.89 9.97
CA MET A 1 16.57 -12.99 8.81
C MET A 1 15.50 -13.66 7.98
N VAL A 2 14.22 -13.34 8.21
CA VAL A 2 13.13 -13.86 7.38
C VAL A 2 13.17 -13.04 6.10
N PRO A 3 13.34 -13.64 4.92
CA PRO A 3 13.27 -12.88 3.68
C PRO A 3 11.86 -12.27 3.60
N SER A 4 11.79 -10.95 3.49
CA SER A 4 10.52 -10.28 3.27
C SER A 4 9.93 -10.89 2.00
N THR A 5 8.90 -11.71 2.19
CA THR A 5 8.23 -12.44 1.10
C THR A 5 7.70 -11.50 0.02
N THR A 6 7.45 -10.25 0.37
CA THR A 6 7.05 -9.18 -0.56
C THR A 6 8.19 -8.79 -1.52
N ARG A 7 9.42 -8.64 -1.02
CA ARG A 7 10.57 -8.24 -1.85
C ARG A 7 11.00 -9.33 -2.84
N ALA A 8 10.94 -10.60 -2.43
CA ALA A 8 11.26 -11.74 -3.30
C ALA A 8 10.20 -12.01 -4.39
N ARG A 9 8.94 -11.63 -4.14
CA ARG A 9 7.84 -11.78 -5.10
C ARG A 9 7.78 -10.69 -6.16
N MET A 10 8.53 -9.62 -5.99
CA MET A 10 8.51 -8.44 -6.87
C MET A 10 9.63 -8.44 -7.93
N SER A 11 10.29 -9.57 -8.19
CA SER A 11 11.10 -9.72 -9.41
C SER A 11 10.19 -9.59 -10.65
N ALA A 12 10.71 -9.05 -11.74
CA ALA A 12 9.96 -8.86 -12.99
C ALA A 12 9.18 -10.11 -13.42
N ASN A 13 9.75 -11.30 -13.23
CA ASN A 13 9.13 -12.58 -13.54
C ASN A 13 8.04 -12.98 -12.53
N GLY A 14 8.18 -12.59 -11.25
CA GLY A 14 7.17 -12.86 -10.22
C GLY A 14 5.90 -12.05 -10.43
N PHE A 15 6.03 -10.79 -10.83
CA PHE A 15 4.87 -9.91 -11.04
C PHE A 15 3.98 -10.38 -12.19
N GLN A 16 4.59 -10.85 -13.28
CA GLN A 16 3.87 -11.36 -14.46
C GLN A 16 2.99 -12.57 -14.13
N HIS A 17 3.41 -13.41 -13.20
CA HIS A 17 2.63 -14.57 -12.77
C HIS A 17 1.32 -14.18 -12.06
N PHE A 18 1.32 -13.06 -11.32
CA PHE A 18 0.14 -12.59 -10.59
C PHE A 18 -0.83 -11.76 -11.43
N VAL A 19 -0.36 -11.17 -12.52
CA VAL A 19 -1.17 -10.31 -13.41
C VAL A 19 -1.04 -10.73 -14.87
N PRO A 20 -1.37 -11.98 -15.21
CA PRO A 20 -1.18 -12.50 -16.58
C PRO A 20 -2.02 -11.75 -17.63
N MET A 21 -3.14 -11.16 -17.23
CA MET A 21 -4.04 -10.37 -18.08
C MET A 21 -3.67 -8.88 -18.15
N GLY A 22 -2.57 -8.45 -17.50
CA GLY A 22 -2.21 -7.05 -17.34
C GLY A 22 -3.00 -6.34 -16.23
N ILE A 23 -2.89 -5.01 -16.18
CA ILE A 23 -3.41 -4.20 -15.08
C ILE A 23 -4.31 -3.11 -15.64
N ASP A 24 -5.58 -3.10 -15.24
CA ASP A 24 -6.57 -2.09 -15.62
C ASP A 24 -6.64 -0.95 -14.58
N VAL A 25 -6.52 -1.31 -13.29
CA VAL A 25 -6.55 -0.35 -12.19
C VAL A 25 -5.44 -0.68 -11.19
N PHE A 26 -4.65 0.31 -10.85
CA PHE A 26 -3.63 0.20 -9.82
C PHE A 26 -3.75 1.36 -8.82
N PHE A 27 -3.76 1.01 -7.53
CA PHE A 27 -3.74 1.96 -6.43
C PHE A 27 -2.35 1.91 -5.77
N ASP A 28 -1.62 3.01 -5.82
CA ASP A 28 -0.22 3.06 -5.41
C ASP A 28 -0.02 3.85 -4.11
N ASN A 29 0.49 3.15 -3.09
CA ASN A 29 1.02 3.73 -1.85
C ASN A 29 2.54 3.57 -1.75
N VAL A 30 3.17 2.92 -2.71
CA VAL A 30 4.56 2.45 -2.60
C VAL A 30 5.52 3.24 -3.47
N GLY A 31 5.17 3.45 -4.74
CA GLY A 31 6.06 4.08 -5.72
C GLY A 31 7.27 3.22 -6.10
N GLY A 32 8.34 3.87 -6.53
CA GLY A 32 9.62 3.24 -6.83
C GLY A 32 9.54 2.10 -7.85
N THR A 33 10.21 0.99 -7.53
CA THR A 33 10.26 -0.19 -8.41
C THR A 33 8.90 -0.83 -8.64
N VAL A 34 7.98 -0.75 -7.67
CA VAL A 34 6.62 -1.28 -7.82
C VAL A 34 5.88 -0.55 -8.92
N LEU A 35 5.91 0.77 -8.90
CA LEU A 35 5.28 1.59 -9.92
C LEU A 35 5.87 1.29 -11.31
N ASN A 36 7.20 1.13 -11.42
CA ASN A 36 7.84 0.73 -12.67
C ASN A 36 7.30 -0.60 -13.21
N GLU A 37 7.21 -1.62 -12.36
CA GLU A 37 6.72 -2.94 -12.75
C GLU A 37 5.24 -2.90 -13.18
N VAL A 38 4.44 -2.10 -12.50
CA VAL A 38 3.02 -1.89 -12.86
C VAL A 38 2.90 -1.19 -14.21
N LEU A 39 3.60 -0.06 -14.40
CA LEU A 39 3.54 0.70 -15.65
C LEU A 39 4.01 -0.09 -16.87
N ALA A 40 4.90 -1.08 -16.67
CA ALA A 40 5.30 -2.00 -17.74
C ALA A 40 4.16 -2.94 -18.20
N ARG A 41 3.11 -3.11 -17.36
CA ARG A 41 2.06 -4.13 -17.56
C ARG A 41 0.65 -3.56 -17.62
N ILE A 42 0.51 -2.25 -17.69
CA ILE A 42 -0.82 -1.61 -17.80
C ILE A 42 -1.50 -1.96 -19.12
N ASN A 43 -2.80 -2.19 -19.02
CA ASN A 43 -3.67 -2.39 -20.16
C ASN A 43 -4.03 -1.07 -20.87
N LEU A 44 -4.72 -1.18 -21.97
CA LEU A 44 -5.26 -0.04 -22.68
C LEU A 44 -6.26 0.73 -21.79
N LYS A 45 -6.07 2.06 -21.66
CA LYS A 45 -6.89 2.94 -20.81
C LYS A 45 -6.85 2.62 -19.31
N ALA A 46 -5.80 1.96 -18.85
CA ALA A 46 -5.58 1.69 -17.43
C ALA A 46 -5.55 2.98 -16.60
N ARG A 47 -5.90 2.83 -15.33
CA ARG A 47 -5.89 3.91 -14.34
C ARG A 47 -4.91 3.60 -13.23
N THR A 48 -3.92 4.46 -13.05
CA THR A 48 -2.98 4.41 -11.93
C THR A 48 -3.28 5.56 -10.99
N VAL A 49 -3.64 5.23 -9.75
CA VAL A 49 -4.01 6.18 -8.70
C VAL A 49 -2.86 6.28 -7.71
N LEU A 50 -2.22 7.44 -7.62
CA LEU A 50 -1.08 7.69 -6.76
C LEU A 50 -1.55 8.30 -5.44
N CYS A 51 -1.45 7.54 -4.34
CA CYS A 51 -1.80 7.99 -2.99
C CYS A 51 -0.57 8.26 -2.14
N GLY A 52 0.52 7.54 -2.37
CA GLY A 52 1.75 7.67 -1.62
C GLY A 52 2.94 7.02 -2.32
N ALA A 53 4.12 7.22 -1.76
CA ALA A 53 5.37 6.72 -2.31
C ALA A 53 6.35 6.31 -1.19
N ILE A 54 5.89 5.44 -0.28
CA ILE A 54 6.66 5.10 0.95
C ILE A 54 8.05 4.55 0.66
N ALA A 55 8.26 3.97 -0.53
CA ALA A 55 9.57 3.45 -0.93
C ALA A 55 10.66 4.52 -1.02
N ILE A 56 10.26 5.81 -1.16
CA ILE A 56 11.20 6.92 -1.38
C ILE A 56 11.17 7.99 -0.28
N TYR A 57 10.35 7.83 0.76
CA TYR A 57 10.21 8.86 1.81
C TYR A 57 11.48 9.09 2.64
N ASN A 58 12.37 8.08 2.72
CA ASN A 58 13.61 8.16 3.47
C ASN A 58 14.83 8.46 2.60
N ASP A 59 14.65 8.67 1.30
CA ASP A 59 15.76 8.95 0.41
C ASP A 59 16.27 10.39 0.62
N ALA A 60 17.57 10.54 0.88
CA ALA A 60 18.19 11.86 1.07
C ALA A 60 18.16 12.70 -0.21
N VAL A 61 18.15 12.04 -1.36
CA VAL A 61 18.00 12.66 -2.68
C VAL A 61 16.84 11.97 -3.39
N PRO A 62 15.87 12.74 -3.92
CA PRO A 62 14.76 12.15 -4.66
C PRO A 62 15.28 11.26 -5.79
N PRO A 63 14.87 9.97 -5.86
CA PRO A 63 15.27 9.11 -6.95
C PRO A 63 14.65 9.60 -8.28
N PRO A 64 15.20 9.18 -9.42
CA PRO A 64 14.58 9.48 -10.71
C PRO A 64 13.17 8.92 -10.76
N GLY A 65 12.30 9.59 -11.51
CA GLY A 65 10.92 9.13 -11.74
C GLY A 65 10.87 7.76 -12.42
N PRO A 66 9.67 7.20 -12.59
CA PRO A 66 9.52 5.88 -13.21
C PRO A 66 10.08 5.86 -14.61
N ALA A 67 10.95 4.89 -14.90
CA ALA A 67 11.56 4.72 -16.23
C ALA A 67 10.50 4.49 -17.33
N ASN A 68 9.35 3.95 -16.93
CA ASN A 68 8.25 3.60 -17.82
C ASN A 68 7.16 4.70 -17.90
N TYR A 69 7.47 5.94 -17.52
CA TYR A 69 6.48 7.03 -17.49
C TYR A 69 5.80 7.29 -18.85
N PHE A 70 6.39 6.85 -19.95
CA PHE A 70 5.82 7.00 -21.29
C PHE A 70 4.76 5.93 -21.62
N ASN A 71 4.72 4.82 -20.90
CA ASN A 71 3.74 3.76 -21.14
C ASN A 71 2.27 4.22 -21.02
N PRO A 72 1.87 5.12 -20.10
CA PRO A 72 0.57 5.74 -20.11
C PRO A 72 0.18 6.40 -21.42
N VAL A 73 1.12 7.02 -22.15
CA VAL A 73 0.85 7.59 -23.49
C VAL A 73 0.53 6.48 -24.49
N VAL A 74 1.40 5.46 -24.57
CA VAL A 74 1.24 4.32 -25.50
C VAL A 74 -0.08 3.59 -25.24
N LYS A 75 -0.41 3.40 -23.96
CA LYS A 75 -1.63 2.70 -23.53
C LYS A 75 -2.85 3.63 -23.40
N ARG A 76 -2.71 4.93 -23.64
CA ARG A 76 -3.76 5.93 -23.42
C ARG A 76 -4.36 5.82 -22.03
N GLY A 77 -3.49 5.47 -21.07
CA GLY A 77 -3.82 5.34 -19.64
C GLY A 77 -3.89 6.70 -18.95
N ARG A 78 -4.32 6.69 -17.72
CA ARG A 78 -4.38 7.85 -16.82
C ARG A 78 -3.59 7.54 -15.56
N MET A 79 -2.73 8.48 -15.17
CA MET A 79 -2.04 8.46 -13.88
C MET A 79 -2.39 9.74 -13.13
N GLU A 80 -2.93 9.60 -11.93
CA GLU A 80 -3.49 10.73 -11.17
C GLU A 80 -3.17 10.57 -9.69
N GLY A 81 -2.73 11.67 -9.07
CA GLY A 81 -2.53 11.76 -7.62
C GLY A 81 -3.82 12.19 -6.93
N PHE A 82 -4.00 11.77 -5.67
CA PHE A 82 -5.04 12.27 -4.79
C PHE A 82 -4.61 12.20 -3.32
N ILE A 83 -5.30 12.95 -2.49
CA ILE A 83 -5.20 12.86 -1.03
C ILE A 83 -6.55 12.41 -0.49
N VAL A 84 -6.54 11.45 0.45
CA VAL A 84 -7.77 10.90 1.03
C VAL A 84 -8.67 11.97 1.67
N LEU A 85 -8.11 13.08 2.12
CA LEU A 85 -8.85 14.22 2.70
C LEU A 85 -9.81 14.89 1.72
N ASP A 86 -9.55 14.79 0.40
CA ASP A 86 -10.46 15.30 -0.65
C ASP A 86 -11.82 14.58 -0.62
N TYR A 87 -11.87 13.41 0.02
CA TYR A 87 -13.06 12.56 0.18
C TYR A 87 -13.63 12.59 1.60
N ALA A 88 -13.25 13.55 2.44
CA ALA A 88 -13.65 13.61 3.85
C ALA A 88 -15.18 13.58 4.05
N SER A 89 -15.94 14.21 3.15
CA SER A 89 -17.42 14.18 3.18
C SER A 89 -18.02 12.79 3.02
N ARG A 90 -17.26 11.84 2.45
CA ARG A 90 -17.69 10.44 2.24
C ARG A 90 -17.17 9.48 3.30
N PHE A 91 -16.43 9.93 4.31
CA PHE A 91 -15.93 9.05 5.37
C PHE A 91 -17.03 8.30 6.12
N PRO A 92 -18.18 8.93 6.48
CA PRO A 92 -19.26 8.19 7.16
C PRO A 92 -19.76 7.00 6.33
N GLU A 93 -20.00 7.19 5.04
CA GLU A 93 -20.42 6.13 4.09
C GLU A 93 -19.40 4.98 4.03
N ALA A 94 -18.12 5.36 3.92
CA ALA A 94 -17.02 4.39 3.84
C ALA A 94 -16.90 3.57 5.13
N ILE A 95 -16.96 4.23 6.30
CA ILE A 95 -16.88 3.57 7.62
C ILE A 95 -18.03 2.59 7.80
N GLU A 96 -19.25 2.99 7.48
CA GLU A 96 -20.43 2.12 7.55
C GLU A 96 -20.26 0.88 6.66
N THR A 97 -19.82 1.08 5.42
CA THR A 97 -19.61 0.00 4.45
C THR A 97 -18.53 -0.98 4.92
N LEU A 98 -17.38 -0.46 5.40
CA LEU A 98 -16.29 -1.28 5.92
C LEU A 98 -16.70 -2.07 7.17
N ASN A 99 -17.46 -1.46 8.08
CA ASN A 99 -17.98 -2.14 9.27
C ASN A 99 -18.94 -3.27 8.89
N ARG A 100 -19.84 -3.02 7.94
CA ARG A 100 -20.73 -4.06 7.43
C ARG A 100 -19.95 -5.23 6.83
N TRP A 101 -18.97 -4.97 5.95
CA TRP A 101 -18.14 -6.03 5.37
C TRP A 101 -17.34 -6.81 6.40
N ARG A 102 -16.89 -6.15 7.47
CA ARG A 102 -16.22 -6.82 8.59
C ARG A 102 -17.18 -7.76 9.33
N GLN A 103 -18.40 -7.30 9.62
CA GLN A 103 -19.43 -8.12 10.29
C GLN A 103 -19.86 -9.33 9.42
N GLU A 104 -19.92 -9.15 8.12
CA GLU A 104 -20.23 -10.22 7.16
C GLU A 104 -19.05 -11.18 6.90
N GLY A 105 -17.89 -10.95 7.50
CA GLY A 105 -16.67 -11.74 7.27
C GLY A 105 -16.03 -11.54 5.89
N ARG A 106 -16.49 -10.56 5.11
CA ARG A 106 -15.96 -10.23 3.79
C ARG A 106 -14.66 -9.41 3.84
N LEU A 107 -14.42 -8.74 4.96
CA LEU A 107 -13.19 -8.01 5.24
C LEU A 107 -12.47 -8.67 6.41
N VAL A 108 -11.31 -9.25 6.14
CA VAL A 108 -10.45 -9.86 7.15
C VAL A 108 -9.38 -8.86 7.56
N GLN A 109 -9.37 -8.52 8.84
CA GLN A 109 -8.38 -7.63 9.44
C GLN A 109 -7.32 -8.49 10.17
N LYS A 110 -6.05 -8.16 9.96
CA LYS A 110 -4.92 -8.72 10.69
C LYS A 110 -4.24 -7.62 11.48
N GLU A 111 -3.99 -7.88 12.75
CA GLU A 111 -3.35 -6.95 13.68
C GLU A 111 -2.12 -7.60 14.29
N ASP A 112 -1.06 -6.80 14.42
CA ASP A 112 0.17 -7.16 15.13
C ASP A 112 0.29 -6.19 16.31
N VAL A 113 0.03 -6.69 17.52
CA VAL A 113 -0.10 -5.85 18.71
C VAL A 113 1.13 -6.01 19.60
N ALA A 114 1.92 -4.95 19.73
CA ALA A 114 2.93 -4.82 20.77
C ALA A 114 2.31 -4.23 22.04
N VAL A 115 2.89 -4.50 23.22
CA VAL A 115 2.37 -4.03 24.50
C VAL A 115 3.42 -3.19 25.23
N GLY A 116 2.98 -2.08 25.86
CA GLY A 116 3.80 -1.18 26.67
C GLY A 116 4.31 0.02 25.87
N LEU A 117 4.17 1.21 26.47
CA LEU A 117 4.58 2.47 25.84
C LEU A 117 6.08 2.51 25.56
N GLU A 118 6.88 1.87 26.40
CA GLU A 118 8.32 1.75 26.25
C GLU A 118 8.75 1.07 24.94
N ASN A 119 7.87 0.27 24.33
CA ASN A 119 8.10 -0.39 23.06
C ASN A 119 7.73 0.46 21.85
N ALA A 120 7.24 1.70 22.02
CA ALA A 120 6.80 2.55 20.91
C ALA A 120 7.89 2.76 19.84
N PRO A 121 9.15 3.13 20.17
CA PRO A 121 10.18 3.32 19.15
C PRO A 121 10.47 2.03 18.36
N ARG A 122 10.59 0.90 19.05
CA ARG A 122 10.85 -0.39 18.42
C ARG A 122 9.68 -0.82 17.53
N THR A 123 8.45 -0.62 18.00
CA THR A 123 7.24 -0.95 17.25
C THR A 123 7.13 -0.13 15.97
N LEU A 124 7.48 1.17 16.02
CA LEU A 124 7.54 2.03 14.85
C LEU A 124 8.59 1.54 13.84
N MET A 125 9.79 1.17 14.32
CA MET A 125 10.87 0.70 13.44
C MET A 125 10.48 -0.56 12.66
N ARG A 126 9.63 -1.43 13.20
CA ARG A 126 9.15 -2.63 12.51
C ARG A 126 8.41 -2.33 11.21
N LEU A 127 7.77 -1.16 11.10
CA LEU A 127 7.14 -0.72 9.84
C LEU A 127 8.15 -0.47 8.72
N PHE A 128 9.35 -0.03 9.05
CA PHE A 128 10.42 0.25 8.08
C PHE A 128 11.22 -1.01 7.73
N THR A 129 11.30 -1.98 8.65
CA THR A 129 11.99 -3.25 8.41
C THR A 129 11.08 -4.32 7.80
N GLY A 130 9.76 -4.09 7.78
CA GLY A 130 8.76 -5.06 7.28
C GLY A 130 8.61 -6.28 8.19
N GLU A 131 8.88 -6.16 9.48
CA GLU A 131 8.74 -7.23 10.47
C GLU A 131 7.31 -7.38 10.99
N ASN A 132 6.47 -6.37 10.78
CA ASN A 132 5.07 -6.43 11.20
C ASN A 132 4.22 -7.27 10.22
N PHE A 133 3.18 -7.90 10.76
CA PHE A 133 2.20 -8.64 9.98
C PHE A 133 0.80 -8.03 10.14
N GLY A 134 0.33 -7.34 9.13
CA GLY A 134 -0.95 -6.62 9.18
C GLY A 134 -0.83 -5.23 9.80
N LYS A 135 -1.87 -4.75 10.46
CA LYS A 135 -1.88 -3.43 11.11
C LYS A 135 -1.04 -3.48 12.40
N GLN A 136 0.08 -2.74 12.41
CA GLN A 136 0.88 -2.59 13.63
C GLN A 136 0.13 -1.69 14.63
N LEU A 137 -0.07 -2.20 15.82
CA LEU A 137 -0.69 -1.50 16.95
C LEU A 137 0.25 -1.55 18.16
N LEU A 138 0.09 -0.56 19.05
CA LEU A 138 0.74 -0.53 20.34
C LEU A 138 -0.33 -0.37 21.42
N LYS A 139 -0.50 -1.38 22.27
CA LYS A 139 -1.38 -1.32 23.43
C LYS A 139 -0.64 -0.63 24.59
N ILE A 140 -1.07 0.55 24.96
CA ILE A 140 -0.46 1.35 26.05
C ILE A 140 -1.17 1.19 27.39
N ALA A 141 -2.46 0.83 27.37
CA ALA A 141 -3.26 0.57 28.57
C ALA A 141 -4.43 -0.35 28.20
N ASP A 142 -5.06 -0.93 29.22
CA ASP A 142 -6.36 -1.54 29.02
C ASP A 142 -7.44 -0.47 28.85
N PRO A 143 -8.51 -0.74 28.05
CA PRO A 143 -9.62 0.19 27.97
C PRO A 143 -10.21 0.40 29.36
N PRO A 144 -10.71 1.61 29.68
CA PRO A 144 -11.42 1.83 30.94
C PRO A 144 -12.57 0.83 31.05
N MET A 145 -12.72 0.25 32.21
CA MET A 145 -13.88 -0.62 32.48
C MET A 145 -15.16 0.21 32.34
N PRO A 146 -16.20 -0.36 31.72
CA PRO A 146 -17.48 0.33 31.56
C PRO A 146 -18.17 0.62 32.89
#